data_dd1f34ea28b458a5741aaf0fe3158ff7
#
_entry.id   dd1f34ea28b458a5741aaf0fe3158ff7
#
_cell.length_a   1.000
_cell.length_b   1.000
_cell.length_c   1.000
_cell.angle_alpha   90.00
_cell.angle_beta   90.00
_cell.angle_gamma   90.00
#
_symmetry.space_group_name_H-M   'P 1'
#
loop_
_entity.id
_entity.type
_entity.pdbx_description
1 polymer ?
#
loop_
_entity_poly.entity_id
_entity_poly.type
_entity_poly.pdbx_seq_one_letter_code
_entity_poly.pdbx_strand_id
1 'polypeptide(L)'
;IKGPLKINPIDFDAGAIPDEKIFSFKKDECKGRLKGGRKKGLERMEYFFKEKLNSYSKDISSPEKSFDSCSRLSPYISWGCLSLKEIFYQANLYKNNNSRMLKSRLTWHCHFIQKLESEPELEFQDFHPYFQNIRTNKTELLVLWSQGNTGFPFIDACMRSLNFNGWINFRMRAMLMSFASYNLWLPWQD
;
A
#
# COMPACT_ATOMS: atom_id res chain seq x y z
N ILE A 1 21.50 10.64 -9.98
CA ILE A 1 20.50 11.37 -9.14
C ILE A 1 21.34 12.22 -8.19
N LYS A 2 21.18 13.55 -8.29
CA LYS A 2 21.84 14.47 -7.35
C LYS A 2 21.33 14.17 -5.92
N GLY A 3 22.21 14.23 -4.93
CA GLY A 3 21.84 14.04 -3.52
C GLY A 3 20.81 15.07 -3.04
N PRO A 4 20.34 14.97 -1.79
CA PRO A 4 19.34 15.88 -1.25
C PRO A 4 19.84 17.33 -1.38
N LEU A 5 18.92 18.20 -1.83
CA LEU A 5 19.20 19.64 -1.89
C LEU A 5 19.50 20.13 -0.47
N LYS A 6 20.60 20.85 -0.33
CA LYS A 6 20.84 21.64 0.89
C LYS A 6 19.85 22.82 0.88
N ILE A 7 18.85 22.76 1.72
CA ILE A 7 17.91 23.86 1.92
C ILE A 7 18.48 24.69 3.07
N ASN A 8 18.62 25.99 2.85
CA ASN A 8 18.97 26.92 3.94
C ASN A 8 17.84 26.88 4.98
N PRO A 9 18.15 26.83 6.28
CA PRO A 9 17.12 26.87 7.29
C PRO A 9 16.32 28.17 7.14
N ILE A 10 14.99 28.03 7.06
CA ILE A 10 14.08 29.15 7.09
C ILE A 10 13.78 29.41 8.57
N ASP A 11 14.03 30.62 9.02
CA ASP A 11 13.73 31.03 10.39
C ASP A 11 12.20 31.32 10.48
N PHE A 12 11.45 30.28 10.87
CA PHE A 12 10.04 30.43 11.18
C PHE A 12 9.68 29.53 12.38
N ASP A 13 8.75 30.01 13.18
CA ASP A 13 8.20 29.18 14.26
C ASP A 13 7.31 28.07 13.66
N ALA A 14 7.82 26.86 13.72
CA ALA A 14 7.09 25.68 13.21
C ALA A 14 5.87 25.32 14.08
N GLY A 15 5.70 25.98 15.24
CA GLY A 15 4.68 25.62 16.20
C GLY A 15 4.89 24.25 16.87
N ALA A 16 4.00 23.88 17.76
CA ALA A 16 3.99 22.56 18.39
C ALA A 16 3.11 21.60 17.61
N ILE A 17 3.55 20.33 17.49
CA ILE A 17 2.68 19.26 16.98
C ILE A 17 1.54 19.07 17.99
N PRO A 18 0.27 19.20 17.56
CA PRO A 18 -0.85 19.07 18.47
C PRO A 18 -0.95 17.65 19.03
N ASP A 19 -1.36 17.52 20.29
CA ASP A 19 -1.63 16.22 20.92
C ASP A 19 -2.79 15.54 20.20
N GLU A 20 -2.68 14.24 19.91
CA GLU A 20 -3.73 13.45 19.25
C GLU A 20 -5.07 13.45 19.98
N LYS A 21 -5.08 13.74 21.28
CA LYS A 21 -6.31 13.92 22.09
C LYS A 21 -7.19 15.08 21.60
N ILE A 22 -6.59 16.09 20.96
CA ILE A 22 -7.32 17.25 20.39
C ILE A 22 -8.24 16.83 19.26
N PHE A 23 -7.88 15.78 18.53
CA PHE A 23 -8.60 15.35 17.32
C PHE A 23 -9.69 14.32 17.57
N SER A 24 -9.89 13.85 18.79
CA SER A 24 -10.93 12.86 19.15
C SER A 24 -10.96 11.64 18.21
N PHE A 25 -9.81 11.18 17.74
CA PHE A 25 -9.73 10.03 16.84
C PHE A 25 -10.34 8.78 17.48
N LYS A 26 -11.09 8.03 16.68
CA LYS A 26 -11.54 6.69 17.10
C LYS A 26 -10.33 5.79 17.33
N LYS A 27 -10.39 4.98 18.37
CA LYS A 27 -9.33 4.01 18.67
C LYS A 27 -9.12 3.08 17.48
N ASP A 28 -7.87 2.97 17.05
CA ASP A 28 -7.49 2.04 16.00
C ASP A 28 -7.41 0.61 16.55
N GLU A 29 -8.26 -0.27 16.05
CA GLU A 29 -8.31 -1.68 16.45
C GLU A 29 -7.38 -2.59 15.62
N CYS A 30 -6.71 -2.05 14.60
CA CYS A 30 -5.83 -2.81 13.72
C CYS A 30 -4.51 -3.15 14.43
N LYS A 31 -4.45 -4.32 15.07
CA LYS A 31 -3.33 -4.76 15.91
C LYS A 31 -2.00 -4.91 15.17
N GLY A 32 -2.04 -5.27 13.88
CA GLY A 32 -0.84 -5.49 13.05
C GLY A 32 -0.33 -4.25 12.31
N ARG A 33 -0.92 -3.07 12.54
CA ARG A 33 -0.57 -1.83 11.85
C ARG A 33 0.86 -1.38 12.18
N LEU A 34 1.58 -0.95 11.15
CA LEU A 34 2.90 -0.35 11.32
C LEU A 34 2.79 1.02 12.01
N LYS A 35 3.71 1.30 12.90
CA LYS A 35 3.85 2.64 13.49
C LYS A 35 4.36 3.63 12.45
N GLY A 36 3.72 4.80 12.37
CA GLY A 36 4.08 5.86 11.44
C GLY A 36 5.38 6.58 11.80
N GLY A 37 5.71 7.57 10.96
CA GLY A 37 6.84 8.48 11.17
C GLY A 37 8.13 8.06 10.46
N ARG A 38 8.96 9.07 10.15
CA ARG A 38 10.21 8.91 9.38
C ARG A 38 11.19 7.93 10.04
N LYS A 39 11.37 8.03 11.36
CA LYS A 39 12.28 7.13 12.10
C LYS A 39 11.89 5.67 11.89
N LYS A 40 10.60 5.35 12.03
CA LYS A 40 10.08 3.99 11.82
C LYS A 40 10.16 3.54 10.37
N GLY A 41 9.98 4.46 9.44
CA GLY A 41 10.19 4.20 8.01
C GLY A 41 11.63 3.83 7.69
N LEU A 42 12.61 4.55 8.22
CA LEU A 42 14.03 4.26 8.05
C LEU A 42 14.43 2.93 8.69
N GLU A 43 14.01 2.65 9.93
CA GLU A 43 14.23 1.36 10.61
C GLU A 43 13.66 0.20 9.76
N ARG A 44 12.45 0.36 9.21
CA ARG A 44 11.82 -0.65 8.36
C ARG A 44 12.56 -0.83 7.03
N MET A 45 13.00 0.26 6.41
CA MET A 45 13.78 0.21 5.17
C MET A 45 15.11 -0.51 5.38
N GLU A 46 15.85 -0.16 6.42
CA GLU A 46 17.12 -0.79 6.77
C GLU A 46 16.95 -2.30 7.03
N TYR A 47 15.97 -2.67 7.85
CA TYR A 47 15.63 -4.06 8.11
C TYR A 47 15.34 -4.84 6.83
N PHE A 48 14.52 -4.28 5.94
CA PHE A 48 14.19 -4.92 4.67
C PHE A 48 15.44 -5.16 3.81
N PHE A 49 16.28 -4.16 3.63
CA PHE A 49 17.47 -4.29 2.79
C PHE A 49 18.50 -5.26 3.37
N LYS A 50 18.67 -5.30 4.67
CA LYS A 50 19.62 -6.21 5.33
C LYS A 50 19.11 -7.66 5.39
N GLU A 51 17.88 -7.85 5.81
CA GLU A 51 17.39 -9.16 6.22
C GLU A 51 16.46 -9.82 5.18
N LYS A 52 15.68 -9.03 4.42
CA LYS A 52 14.58 -9.55 3.62
C LYS A 52 14.76 -9.45 2.12
N LEU A 53 15.62 -8.58 1.64
CA LEU A 53 15.82 -8.36 0.21
C LEU A 53 16.16 -9.66 -0.54
N ASN A 54 16.95 -10.54 0.06
CA ASN A 54 17.43 -11.77 -0.61
C ASN A 54 16.32 -12.78 -0.94
N SER A 55 15.22 -12.78 -0.22
CA SER A 55 14.06 -13.66 -0.48
C SER A 55 12.92 -12.95 -1.24
N TYR A 56 13.04 -11.65 -1.46
CA TYR A 56 11.96 -10.79 -1.93
C TYR A 56 11.29 -11.28 -3.21
N SER A 57 12.04 -11.64 -4.24
CA SER A 57 11.47 -12.08 -5.52
C SER A 57 10.70 -13.40 -5.42
N LYS A 58 11.12 -14.27 -4.52
CA LYS A 58 10.51 -15.58 -4.28
C LYS A 58 9.20 -15.44 -3.50
N ASP A 59 9.19 -14.55 -2.51
CA ASP A 59 8.16 -14.53 -1.49
C ASP A 59 7.11 -13.43 -1.68
N ILE A 60 7.36 -12.45 -2.57
CA ILE A 60 6.51 -11.26 -2.78
C ILE A 60 5.05 -11.60 -3.09
N SER A 61 4.79 -12.72 -3.74
CA SER A 61 3.44 -13.16 -4.12
C SER A 61 2.87 -14.25 -3.22
N SER A 62 3.62 -14.71 -2.22
CA SER A 62 3.17 -15.74 -1.28
C SER A 62 2.14 -15.15 -0.31
N PRO A 63 0.97 -15.76 -0.13
CA PRO A 63 -0.01 -15.31 0.86
C PRO A 63 0.52 -15.40 2.29
N GLU A 64 1.34 -16.40 2.59
CA GLU A 64 1.88 -16.67 3.92
C GLU A 64 3.15 -15.85 4.20
N LYS A 65 4.12 -15.88 3.26
CA LYS A 65 5.47 -15.35 3.50
C LYS A 65 5.58 -13.85 3.23
N SER A 66 4.75 -13.30 2.34
CA SER A 66 4.88 -11.91 1.89
C SER A 66 4.75 -10.88 3.01
N PHE A 67 3.98 -11.18 4.05
CA PHE A 67 3.81 -10.27 5.18
C PHE A 67 5.16 -9.94 5.85
N ASP A 68 6.03 -10.92 5.99
CA ASP A 68 7.35 -10.73 6.59
C ASP A 68 8.44 -10.38 5.55
N SER A 69 8.36 -10.94 4.35
CA SER A 69 9.38 -10.82 3.30
C SER A 69 9.25 -9.56 2.44
N CYS A 70 8.07 -8.93 2.36
CA CYS A 70 7.90 -7.69 1.64
C CYS A 70 8.46 -6.48 2.39
N SER A 71 8.80 -5.44 1.65
CA SER A 71 9.35 -4.20 2.23
C SER A 71 8.37 -3.53 3.20
N ARG A 72 7.08 -3.56 2.90
CA ARG A 72 6.01 -2.86 3.64
C ARG A 72 6.29 -1.36 3.79
N LEU A 73 6.93 -0.76 2.79
CA LEU A 73 7.28 0.67 2.78
C LEU A 73 6.16 1.56 2.25
N SER A 74 5.10 0.97 1.65
CA SER A 74 4.00 1.74 1.06
C SER A 74 3.35 2.75 2.01
N PRO A 75 3.07 2.46 3.30
CA PRO A 75 2.49 3.46 4.20
C PRO A 75 3.42 4.66 4.42
N TYR A 76 4.73 4.42 4.52
CA TYR A 76 5.72 5.49 4.71
C TYR A 76 5.91 6.35 3.46
N ILE A 77 5.74 5.76 2.27
CA ILE A 77 5.76 6.49 1.00
C ILE A 77 4.50 7.35 0.87
N SER A 78 3.32 6.78 1.12
CA SER A 78 2.04 7.47 1.00
C SER A 78 1.93 8.70 1.91
N TRP A 79 2.51 8.62 3.10
CA TRP A 79 2.53 9.72 4.07
C TRP A 79 3.80 10.59 4.01
N GLY A 80 4.62 10.44 2.97
CA GLY A 80 5.83 11.25 2.78
C GLY A 80 6.92 11.04 3.82
N CYS A 81 6.82 10.01 4.66
CA CYS A 81 7.86 9.68 5.64
C CYS A 81 9.16 9.21 4.99
N LEU A 82 9.05 8.56 3.82
CA LEU A 82 10.17 8.14 2.97
C LEU A 82 9.92 8.59 1.54
N SER A 83 10.95 9.05 0.85
CA SER A 83 10.84 9.34 -0.58
C SER A 83 11.16 8.10 -1.43
N LEU A 84 10.52 8.01 -2.59
CA LEU A 84 10.84 6.98 -3.59
C LEU A 84 12.32 7.05 -4.02
N LYS A 85 12.90 8.27 -4.07
CA LYS A 85 14.31 8.48 -4.42
C LYS A 85 15.26 7.84 -3.41
N GLU A 86 14.97 7.96 -2.12
CA GLU A 86 15.78 7.34 -1.05
C GLU A 86 15.76 5.80 -1.17
N ILE A 87 14.58 5.23 -1.35
CA ILE A 87 14.42 3.77 -1.49
C ILE A 87 15.11 3.28 -2.77
N PHE A 88 14.94 4.01 -3.88
CA PHE A 88 15.58 3.67 -5.15
C PHE A 88 17.10 3.77 -5.07
N TYR A 89 17.62 4.81 -4.43
CA TYR A 89 19.05 4.97 -4.18
C TYR A 89 19.59 3.80 -3.35
N GLN A 90 18.93 3.46 -2.26
CA GLN A 90 19.31 2.32 -1.43
C GLN A 90 19.29 1.01 -2.23
N ALA A 91 18.26 0.80 -3.05
CA ALA A 91 18.16 -0.37 -3.92
C ALA A 91 19.31 -0.48 -4.94
N ASN A 92 19.85 0.65 -5.41
CA ASN A 92 20.97 0.65 -6.37
C ASN A 92 22.29 0.15 -5.78
N LEU A 93 22.43 0.12 -4.47
CA LEU A 93 23.60 -0.44 -3.81
C LEU A 93 23.69 -1.97 -3.97
N TYR A 94 22.56 -2.62 -4.31
CA TYR A 94 22.45 -4.06 -4.48
C TYR A 94 22.29 -4.43 -5.95
N LYS A 95 23.26 -5.15 -6.52
CA LYS A 95 23.28 -5.54 -7.94
C LYS A 95 22.71 -6.97 -8.17
N ASN A 96 21.52 -7.25 -7.65
CA ASN A 96 20.88 -8.56 -7.75
C ASN A 96 19.46 -8.50 -8.33
N ASN A 97 18.86 -9.65 -8.60
CA ASN A 97 17.51 -9.75 -9.17
C ASN A 97 16.43 -9.18 -8.24
N ASN A 98 16.57 -9.37 -6.93
CA ASN A 98 15.61 -8.88 -5.94
C ASN A 98 15.55 -7.34 -5.93
N SER A 99 16.72 -6.69 -6.00
CA SER A 99 16.80 -5.23 -6.13
C SER A 99 16.19 -4.73 -7.45
N ARG A 100 16.43 -5.43 -8.57
CA ARG A 100 15.79 -5.08 -9.86
C ARG A 100 14.27 -5.18 -9.76
N MET A 101 13.75 -6.23 -9.14
CA MET A 101 12.31 -6.39 -8.93
C MET A 101 11.73 -5.29 -8.04
N LEU A 102 12.40 -4.92 -6.94
CA LEU A 102 11.97 -3.81 -6.10
C LEU A 102 11.91 -2.50 -6.90
N LYS A 103 12.97 -2.18 -7.66
CA LYS A 103 13.00 -0.97 -8.50
C LYS A 103 11.87 -0.95 -9.54
N SER A 104 11.58 -2.08 -10.15
CA SER A 104 10.44 -2.21 -11.05
C SER A 104 9.11 -1.89 -10.32
N ARG A 105 8.93 -2.33 -9.07
CA ARG A 105 7.72 -1.99 -8.30
C ARG A 105 7.62 -0.50 -7.96
N LEU A 106 8.73 0.16 -7.68
CA LEU A 106 8.76 1.61 -7.48
C LEU A 106 8.40 2.37 -8.77
N THR A 107 8.84 1.87 -9.93
CA THR A 107 8.46 2.43 -11.24
C THR A 107 6.96 2.27 -11.50
N TRP A 108 6.39 1.10 -11.21
CA TRP A 108 4.94 0.88 -11.31
C TRP A 108 4.14 1.81 -10.39
N HIS A 109 4.63 2.07 -9.18
CA HIS A 109 4.01 3.05 -8.29
C HIS A 109 3.92 4.43 -8.93
N CYS A 110 5.03 4.93 -9.52
CA CYS A 110 5.03 6.20 -10.24
C CYS A 110 4.09 6.19 -11.44
N HIS A 111 4.06 5.09 -12.19
CA HIS A 111 3.18 4.94 -13.35
C HIS A 111 1.70 5.10 -12.98
N PHE A 112 1.24 4.44 -11.92
CA PHE A 112 -0.16 4.57 -11.48
C PHE A 112 -0.52 5.96 -10.98
N ILE A 113 0.41 6.64 -10.29
CA ILE A 113 0.19 8.03 -9.86
C ILE A 113 0.08 8.96 -11.07
N GLN A 114 1.00 8.81 -12.05
CA GLN A 114 0.95 9.59 -13.29
C GLN A 114 -0.31 9.31 -14.10
N LYS A 115 -0.79 8.07 -14.09
CA LYS A 115 -2.06 7.73 -14.76
C LYS A 115 -3.24 8.48 -14.12
N LEU A 116 -3.34 8.49 -12.79
CA LEU A 116 -4.38 9.22 -12.08
C LEU A 116 -4.24 10.74 -12.24
N GLU A 117 -3.00 11.26 -12.29
CA GLU A 117 -2.74 12.68 -12.56
C GLU A 117 -3.21 13.10 -13.96
N SER A 118 -3.01 12.23 -14.95
CA SER A 118 -3.43 12.48 -16.34
C SER A 118 -4.93 12.29 -16.55
N GLU A 119 -5.56 11.43 -15.80
CA GLU A 119 -6.97 11.04 -15.93
C GLU A 119 -7.63 11.01 -14.54
N PRO A 120 -7.83 12.19 -13.89
CA PRO A 120 -8.33 12.25 -12.52
C PRO A 120 -9.75 11.70 -12.36
N GLU A 121 -10.53 11.69 -13.43
CA GLU A 121 -11.90 11.14 -13.44
C GLU A 121 -11.95 9.64 -13.16
N LEU A 122 -10.82 8.93 -13.30
CA LEU A 122 -10.70 7.51 -12.93
C LEU A 122 -10.95 7.25 -11.44
N GLU A 123 -10.95 8.29 -10.61
CA GLU A 123 -11.35 8.16 -9.20
C GLU A 123 -12.85 7.85 -9.06
N PHE A 124 -13.68 8.33 -9.99
CA PHE A 124 -15.15 8.28 -9.88
C PHE A 124 -15.82 7.49 -11.01
N GLN A 125 -15.13 7.25 -12.13
CA GLN A 125 -15.70 6.67 -13.33
C GLN A 125 -14.95 5.41 -13.75
N ASP A 126 -15.64 4.50 -14.42
CA ASP A 126 -15.00 3.35 -15.04
C ASP A 126 -14.07 3.79 -16.16
N PHE A 127 -12.91 3.12 -16.29
CA PHE A 127 -11.90 3.42 -17.30
C PHE A 127 -12.46 3.42 -18.72
N HIS A 128 -13.44 2.58 -19.00
CA HIS A 128 -14.09 2.49 -20.30
C HIS A 128 -15.59 2.77 -20.17
N PRO A 129 -16.16 3.72 -20.93
CA PRO A 129 -17.56 4.16 -20.79
C PRO A 129 -18.60 3.04 -20.86
N TYR A 130 -18.34 1.99 -21.63
CA TYR A 130 -19.26 0.84 -21.75
C TYR A 130 -19.46 0.06 -20.44
N PHE A 131 -18.58 0.21 -19.46
CA PHE A 131 -18.69 -0.46 -18.16
C PHE A 131 -19.40 0.38 -17.10
N GLN A 132 -19.75 1.62 -17.42
CA GLN A 132 -20.46 2.48 -16.49
C GLN A 132 -21.85 1.91 -16.19
N ASN A 133 -22.19 1.89 -14.90
CA ASN A 133 -23.50 1.49 -14.38
C ASN A 133 -23.95 0.05 -14.72
N ILE A 134 -23.06 -0.81 -15.19
CA ILE A 134 -23.40 -2.23 -15.43
C ILE A 134 -23.42 -3.05 -14.13
N ARG A 135 -22.80 -2.54 -13.06
CA ARG A 135 -22.78 -3.17 -11.74
C ARG A 135 -23.70 -2.42 -10.80
N THR A 136 -24.35 -3.15 -9.91
CA THR A 136 -25.24 -2.57 -8.91
C THR A 136 -24.68 -2.80 -7.52
N ASN A 137 -24.80 -1.79 -6.66
CA ASN A 137 -24.46 -1.94 -5.26
C ASN A 137 -25.33 -3.03 -4.62
N LYS A 138 -24.67 -3.98 -3.96
CA LYS A 138 -25.28 -5.03 -3.15
C LYS A 138 -24.65 -4.96 -1.76
N THR A 139 -25.15 -4.06 -0.96
CA THR A 139 -24.60 -3.74 0.38
C THR A 139 -24.36 -4.99 1.22
N GLU A 140 -25.25 -5.98 1.18
CA GLU A 140 -25.08 -7.23 1.92
C GLU A 140 -23.81 -7.99 1.48
N LEU A 141 -23.59 -8.12 0.17
CA LEU A 141 -22.40 -8.80 -0.37
C LEU A 141 -21.13 -8.03 -0.08
N LEU A 142 -21.18 -6.69 -0.13
CA LEU A 142 -20.07 -5.83 0.23
C LEU A 142 -19.68 -6.01 1.70
N VAL A 143 -20.67 -6.06 2.60
CA VAL A 143 -20.44 -6.30 4.05
C VAL A 143 -19.82 -7.68 4.28
N LEU A 144 -20.38 -8.74 3.67
CA LEU A 144 -19.82 -10.09 3.79
C LEU A 144 -18.37 -10.16 3.30
N TRP A 145 -18.10 -9.55 2.15
CA TRP A 145 -16.75 -9.50 1.58
C TRP A 145 -15.78 -8.72 2.48
N SER A 146 -16.15 -7.53 2.92
CA SER A 146 -15.30 -6.69 3.76
C SER A 146 -14.99 -7.31 5.12
N GLN A 147 -15.90 -8.14 5.65
CA GLN A 147 -15.70 -8.88 6.90
C GLN A 147 -14.96 -10.21 6.72
N GLY A 148 -14.77 -10.68 5.48
CA GLY A 148 -14.21 -12.00 5.19
C GLY A 148 -15.14 -13.15 5.57
N ASN A 149 -16.40 -13.03 5.22
CA ASN A 149 -17.49 -13.98 5.49
C ASN A 149 -18.23 -14.41 4.22
N THR A 150 -17.53 -14.46 3.09
CA THR A 150 -18.11 -14.82 1.79
C THR A 150 -18.39 -16.30 1.63
N GLY A 151 -17.79 -17.15 2.48
CA GLY A 151 -17.81 -18.61 2.36
C GLY A 151 -16.73 -19.16 1.43
N PHE A 152 -15.90 -18.31 0.81
CA PHE A 152 -14.73 -18.71 0.02
C PHE A 152 -13.48 -18.64 0.92
N PRO A 153 -12.93 -19.79 1.40
CA PRO A 153 -11.97 -19.82 2.48
C PRO A 153 -10.73 -18.94 2.25
N PHE A 154 -10.21 -18.93 1.02
CA PHE A 154 -9.00 -18.16 0.72
C PHE A 154 -9.27 -16.65 0.62
N ILE A 155 -10.40 -16.26 0.06
CA ILE A 155 -10.87 -14.86 0.01
C ILE A 155 -11.04 -14.35 1.45
N ASP A 156 -11.76 -15.11 2.26
CA ASP A 156 -12.07 -14.75 3.65
C ASP A 156 -10.81 -14.66 4.50
N ALA A 157 -9.88 -15.60 4.36
CA ALA A 157 -8.60 -15.56 5.05
C ALA A 157 -7.78 -14.31 4.68
N CYS A 158 -7.73 -13.96 3.40
CA CYS A 158 -7.02 -12.76 2.92
C CYS A 158 -7.67 -11.48 3.46
N MET A 159 -8.99 -11.40 3.46
CA MET A 159 -9.70 -10.22 3.98
C MET A 159 -9.54 -10.07 5.49
N ARG A 160 -9.66 -11.16 6.26
CA ARG A 160 -9.41 -11.14 7.71
C ARG A 160 -7.96 -10.76 8.03
N SER A 161 -7.00 -11.23 7.23
CA SER A 161 -5.60 -10.82 7.37
C SER A 161 -5.42 -9.33 7.10
N LEU A 162 -6.11 -8.77 6.08
CA LEU A 162 -6.09 -7.34 5.80
C LEU A 162 -6.67 -6.54 6.96
N ASN A 163 -7.82 -6.94 7.49
CA ASN A 163 -8.48 -6.28 8.61
C ASN A 163 -7.62 -6.29 9.89
N PHE A 164 -6.92 -7.40 10.13
CA PHE A 164 -6.04 -7.52 11.30
C PHE A 164 -4.74 -6.74 11.17
N ASN A 165 -4.13 -6.75 9.98
CA ASN A 165 -2.78 -6.22 9.75
C ASN A 165 -2.76 -4.80 9.17
N GLY A 166 -3.86 -4.34 8.56
CA GLY A 166 -3.91 -3.09 7.79
C GLY A 166 -3.03 -3.11 6.53
N TRP A 167 -2.60 -4.30 6.11
CA TRP A 167 -1.74 -4.47 4.94
C TRP A 167 -1.90 -5.87 4.33
N ILE A 168 -1.85 -5.93 3.02
CA ILE A 168 -1.83 -7.17 2.25
C ILE A 168 -0.96 -6.99 1.01
N ASN A 169 -0.36 -8.09 0.49
CA ASN A 169 0.46 -8.01 -0.70
C ASN A 169 -0.36 -7.71 -1.96
N PHE A 170 0.32 -7.25 -3.00
CA PHE A 170 -0.33 -6.85 -4.25
C PHE A 170 -1.13 -7.99 -4.92
N ARG A 171 -0.61 -9.21 -4.92
CA ARG A 171 -1.28 -10.36 -5.55
C ARG A 171 -2.60 -10.68 -4.87
N MET A 172 -2.63 -10.69 -3.56
CA MET A 172 -3.85 -10.94 -2.79
C MET A 172 -4.82 -9.77 -2.91
N ARG A 173 -4.34 -8.53 -2.96
CA ARG A 173 -5.18 -7.35 -3.21
C ARG A 173 -5.88 -7.44 -4.57
N ALA A 174 -5.13 -7.76 -5.63
CA ALA A 174 -5.69 -7.93 -6.96
C ALA A 174 -6.75 -9.04 -7.01
N MET A 175 -6.51 -10.14 -6.32
CA MET A 175 -7.47 -11.24 -6.20
C MET A 175 -8.74 -10.82 -5.46
N LEU A 176 -8.63 -10.14 -4.32
CA LEU A 176 -9.78 -9.64 -3.55
C LEU A 176 -10.64 -8.68 -4.38
N MET A 177 -10.02 -7.73 -5.09
CA MET A 177 -10.74 -6.80 -5.96
C MET A 177 -11.36 -7.49 -7.17
N SER A 178 -10.64 -8.44 -7.78
CA SER A 178 -11.18 -9.25 -8.87
C SER A 178 -12.40 -10.06 -8.42
N PHE A 179 -12.35 -10.65 -7.24
CA PHE A 179 -13.49 -11.40 -6.68
C PHE A 179 -14.69 -10.47 -6.43
N ALA A 180 -14.49 -9.30 -5.81
CA ALA A 180 -15.54 -8.32 -5.57
C ALA A 180 -16.20 -7.87 -6.90
N SER A 181 -15.38 -7.49 -7.89
CA SER A 181 -15.87 -6.89 -9.13
C SER A 181 -16.43 -7.90 -10.14
N TYR A 182 -15.92 -9.14 -10.21
CA TYR A 182 -16.33 -10.12 -11.21
C TYR A 182 -17.20 -11.25 -10.65
N ASN A 183 -16.96 -11.71 -9.44
CA ASN A 183 -17.73 -12.80 -8.85
C ASN A 183 -18.96 -12.28 -8.07
N LEU A 184 -18.76 -11.23 -7.27
CA LEU A 184 -19.87 -10.59 -6.55
C LEU A 184 -20.59 -9.53 -7.38
N TRP A 185 -19.98 -9.10 -8.48
CA TRP A 185 -20.50 -8.08 -9.40
C TRP A 185 -20.75 -6.74 -8.73
N LEU A 186 -19.85 -6.36 -7.82
CA LEU A 186 -19.90 -5.08 -7.10
C LEU A 186 -19.21 -3.97 -7.91
N PRO A 187 -19.68 -2.72 -7.82
CA PRO A 187 -18.93 -1.57 -8.30
C PRO A 187 -17.59 -1.48 -7.56
N TRP A 188 -16.55 -1.09 -8.27
CA TRP A 188 -15.23 -0.97 -7.65
C TRP A 188 -15.10 0.31 -6.80
N GLN A 189 -16.01 1.26 -6.99
CA GLN A 189 -16.06 2.55 -6.28
C GLN A 189 -16.56 2.41 -4.83
N ASP A 190 -17.33 1.37 -4.53
CA ASP A 190 -17.85 1.10 -3.18
C ASP A 190 -16.75 0.58 -2.25
#